data_40eeaa8dcda0c1fc38db12c8c16f0b75
#
_entry.id   40eeaa8dcda0c1fc38db12c8c16f0b75
#
_cell.length_a   1.000
_cell.length_b   1.000
_cell.length_c   1.000
_cell.angle_alpha   90.00
_cell.angle_beta   90.00
_cell.angle_gamma   90.00
#
_symmetry.space_group_name_H-M   'P 1'
#
loop_
_entity.id
_entity.type
_entity.pdbx_description
1 polymer ?
#
loop_
_entity_poly.entity_id
_entity_poly.type
_entity_poly.pdbx_seq_one_letter_code
_entity_poly.pdbx_strand_id
1 'polypeptide(L)'
;MAPMRVDLLTREYPPEVYGGAGVHVEYLARELRRLADVRVHCFGAPRDEAGVTAYAEPAALAGANAALRVMGVDLEMAAGTAGTDVVHSHTWYANLAGHTAKLLHGVPHVVTAHSLEPLRPWKAEQLGGGYALSSWCERTAFEAADAIIAVSAGMRRDVLTAYPAVNPDRVRVVYNGIDTAQYAPDRNTDVLDRLGIDPARPSVVYVGRITKQKGLPYLLRAARELPADVQLVLLAGAPDTPEIGAEVEELAAELRAKRSGVVWVAAMLPKHEVIQVLTHATIFVCPSVYEPMGIVNLEAMACETAVVATATGGIPEVVADGETGLLVPIEQAGDGSGTPLDPERFVADLAARMNELLADPDRIAAFGAAGRRRAVEHFSWDAIAEQTIEVYRSVGG
;
A
#
# COMPACT_ATOMS: atom_id res chain seq x y z
N MET A 1 -4.85 8.53 -35.26
CA MET A 1 -3.48 8.30 -34.75
C MET A 1 -3.47 6.94 -34.08
N ALA A 2 -2.37 6.19 -34.15
CA ALA A 2 -2.23 4.97 -33.37
C ALA A 2 -2.36 5.31 -31.85
N PRO A 3 -2.92 4.42 -31.02
CA PRO A 3 -2.95 4.64 -29.60
C PRO A 3 -1.53 4.76 -29.04
N MET A 4 -1.34 5.61 -28.01
CA MET A 4 -0.07 5.72 -27.28
C MET A 4 0.29 4.35 -26.72
N ARG A 5 1.54 3.91 -26.93
CA ARG A 5 2.06 2.68 -26.35
C ARG A 5 2.77 2.97 -25.02
N VAL A 6 2.34 2.30 -23.98
CA VAL A 6 2.86 2.45 -22.61
C VAL A 6 3.38 1.12 -22.11
N ASP A 7 4.62 1.09 -21.65
CA ASP A 7 5.20 -0.07 -20.99
C ASP A 7 5.26 0.15 -19.48
N LEU A 8 4.46 -0.61 -18.73
CA LEU A 8 4.48 -0.64 -17.27
C LEU A 8 5.54 -1.63 -16.79
N LEU A 9 6.47 -1.16 -15.98
CA LEU A 9 7.56 -1.98 -15.43
C LEU A 9 7.35 -2.18 -13.94
N THR A 10 7.24 -3.42 -13.50
CA THR A 10 6.91 -3.75 -12.12
C THR A 10 7.55 -5.07 -11.68
N ARG A 11 7.76 -5.23 -10.37
CA ARG A 11 8.11 -6.54 -9.83
C ARG A 11 6.89 -7.44 -9.74
N GLU A 12 5.79 -6.93 -9.21
CA GLU A 12 4.59 -7.68 -8.87
C GLU A 12 3.51 -7.51 -9.94
N TYR A 13 2.97 -8.62 -10.42
CA TYR A 13 1.79 -8.66 -11.28
C TYR A 13 1.10 -10.03 -11.11
N PRO A 14 -0.24 -10.13 -11.29
CA PRO A 14 -0.94 -11.39 -11.09
C PRO A 14 -0.30 -12.59 -11.82
N PRO A 15 -0.32 -13.80 -11.20
CA PRO A 15 -0.89 -14.13 -9.89
C PRO A 15 0.03 -13.81 -8.70
N GLU A 16 1.23 -13.30 -8.92
CA GLU A 16 2.25 -13.05 -7.89
C GLU A 16 2.16 -11.61 -7.37
N VAL A 17 1.15 -11.32 -6.56
CA VAL A 17 0.93 -10.01 -5.91
C VAL A 17 0.92 -10.20 -4.41
N TYR A 18 1.78 -9.46 -3.68
CA TYR A 18 1.86 -9.52 -2.21
C TYR A 18 1.82 -8.13 -1.55
N GLY A 19 1.92 -7.05 -2.31
CA GLY A 19 1.97 -5.68 -1.80
C GLY A 19 1.06 -4.71 -2.53
N GLY A 20 0.88 -3.52 -1.94
CA GLY A 20 0.03 -2.47 -2.50
C GLY A 20 0.47 -1.97 -3.88
N ALA A 21 1.77 -2.03 -4.19
CA ALA A 21 2.28 -1.65 -5.51
C ALA A 21 1.82 -2.62 -6.60
N GLY A 22 1.83 -3.93 -6.33
CA GLY A 22 1.32 -4.94 -7.27
C GLY A 22 -0.18 -4.80 -7.50
N VAL A 23 -0.96 -4.58 -6.43
CA VAL A 23 -2.40 -4.28 -6.52
C VAL A 23 -2.64 -3.04 -7.38
N HIS A 24 -1.86 -1.97 -7.15
CA HIS A 24 -1.96 -0.74 -7.96
C HIS A 24 -1.72 -1.01 -9.44
N VAL A 25 -0.64 -1.73 -9.80
CA VAL A 25 -0.32 -1.99 -11.21
C VAL A 25 -1.36 -2.87 -11.90
N GLU A 26 -1.91 -3.87 -11.19
CA GLU A 26 -2.99 -4.73 -11.70
C GLU A 26 -4.19 -3.89 -12.15
N TYR A 27 -4.72 -3.04 -11.26
CA TYR A 27 -5.90 -2.24 -11.56
C TYR A 27 -5.60 -1.10 -12.55
N LEU A 28 -4.47 -0.43 -12.39
CA LEU A 28 -4.05 0.63 -13.31
C LEU A 28 -3.88 0.09 -14.73
N ALA A 29 -3.23 -1.05 -14.91
CA ALA A 29 -3.05 -1.68 -16.23
C ALA A 29 -4.40 -2.02 -16.88
N ARG A 30 -5.35 -2.55 -16.09
CA ARG A 30 -6.70 -2.87 -16.54
C ARG A 30 -7.41 -1.64 -17.11
N GLU A 31 -7.38 -0.53 -16.39
CA GLU A 31 -8.08 0.68 -16.83
C GLU A 31 -7.32 1.44 -17.93
N LEU A 32 -6.00 1.49 -17.86
CA LEU A 32 -5.19 2.12 -18.91
C LEU A 32 -5.35 1.42 -20.28
N ARG A 33 -5.58 0.11 -20.33
CA ARG A 33 -5.84 -0.65 -21.59
C ARG A 33 -7.09 -0.18 -22.34
N ARG A 34 -7.97 0.57 -21.69
CA ARG A 34 -9.12 1.22 -22.34
C ARG A 34 -8.73 2.52 -23.05
N LEU A 35 -7.58 3.10 -22.67
CA LEU A 35 -7.14 4.44 -23.08
C LEU A 35 -5.87 4.42 -23.95
N ALA A 36 -5.07 3.35 -23.87
CA ALA A 36 -3.76 3.22 -24.50
C ALA A 36 -3.45 1.75 -24.86
N ASP A 37 -2.41 1.55 -25.69
CA ASP A 37 -1.80 0.22 -25.94
C ASP A 37 -0.81 -0.08 -24.79
N VAL A 38 -1.25 -0.88 -23.81
CA VAL A 38 -0.49 -1.13 -22.59
C VAL A 38 0.16 -2.50 -22.58
N ARG A 39 1.47 -2.52 -22.42
CA ARG A 39 2.24 -3.73 -22.13
C ARG A 39 2.70 -3.70 -20.66
N VAL A 40 2.76 -4.87 -20.03
CA VAL A 40 3.26 -5.04 -18.69
C VAL A 40 4.50 -5.92 -18.70
N HIS A 41 5.57 -5.43 -18.12
CA HIS A 41 6.82 -6.15 -17.89
C HIS A 41 6.95 -6.43 -16.40
N CYS A 42 6.95 -7.71 -16.00
CA CYS A 42 6.96 -8.11 -14.60
C CYS A 42 8.00 -9.20 -14.32
N PHE A 43 8.29 -9.44 -13.04
CA PHE A 43 9.17 -10.54 -12.62
C PHE A 43 8.40 -11.86 -12.61
N GLY A 44 9.14 -12.96 -12.67
CA GLY A 44 8.65 -14.31 -12.39
C GLY A 44 8.47 -15.18 -13.64
N ALA A 45 7.59 -16.19 -13.52
CA ALA A 45 7.31 -17.13 -14.60
C ALA A 45 6.48 -16.49 -15.73
N PRO A 46 6.54 -17.02 -16.97
CA PRO A 46 5.71 -16.55 -18.08
C PRO A 46 4.22 -16.49 -17.72
N ARG A 47 3.51 -15.48 -18.25
CA ARG A 47 2.06 -15.29 -18.07
C ARG A 47 1.34 -15.65 -19.37
N ASP A 48 0.18 -16.28 -19.24
CA ASP A 48 -0.74 -16.54 -20.36
C ASP A 48 -1.75 -15.37 -20.47
N GLU A 49 -1.20 -14.15 -20.60
CA GLU A 49 -1.98 -12.91 -20.75
C GLU A 49 -1.35 -12.06 -21.86
N ALA A 50 -2.17 -11.67 -22.84
CA ALA A 50 -1.72 -10.85 -23.94
C ALA A 50 -1.18 -9.49 -23.45
N GLY A 51 -0.02 -9.08 -23.97
CA GLY A 51 0.63 -7.83 -23.56
C GLY A 51 1.36 -7.90 -22.22
N VAL A 52 1.54 -9.10 -21.65
CA VAL A 52 2.34 -9.30 -20.43
C VAL A 52 3.60 -10.09 -20.74
N THR A 53 4.75 -9.56 -20.38
CA THR A 53 6.05 -10.23 -20.47
C THR A 53 6.65 -10.38 -19.09
N ALA A 54 6.95 -11.62 -18.70
CA ALA A 54 7.58 -11.89 -17.43
C ALA A 54 9.06 -12.28 -17.61
N TYR A 55 9.88 -11.86 -16.67
CA TYR A 55 11.33 -12.05 -16.67
C TYR A 55 11.77 -12.81 -15.42
N ALA A 56 12.42 -13.94 -15.62
CA ALA A 56 13.00 -14.71 -14.53
C ALA A 56 14.34 -14.09 -14.09
N GLU A 57 14.71 -14.31 -12.83
CA GLU A 57 16.05 -13.94 -12.37
C GLU A 57 17.12 -14.68 -13.19
N PRO A 58 18.16 -13.99 -13.71
CA PRO A 58 19.20 -14.64 -14.51
C PRO A 58 19.90 -15.77 -13.74
N ALA A 59 19.96 -16.97 -14.33
CA ALA A 59 20.58 -18.15 -13.70
C ALA A 59 22.05 -17.91 -13.29
N ALA A 60 22.78 -17.10 -14.06
CA ALA A 60 24.16 -16.71 -13.78
C ALA A 60 24.31 -15.93 -12.45
N LEU A 61 23.23 -15.31 -11.96
CA LEU A 61 23.20 -14.54 -10.73
C LEU A 61 22.50 -15.26 -9.56
N ALA A 62 22.16 -16.56 -9.69
CA ALA A 62 21.42 -17.31 -8.68
C ALA A 62 22.08 -17.29 -7.28
N GLY A 63 23.41 -17.26 -7.20
CA GLY A 63 24.16 -17.16 -5.95
C GLY A 63 24.50 -15.73 -5.51
N ALA A 64 24.08 -14.72 -6.27
CA ALA A 64 24.42 -13.32 -6.01
C ALA A 64 23.47 -12.68 -4.98
N ASN A 65 23.83 -11.49 -4.48
CA ASN A 65 22.95 -10.67 -3.66
C ASN A 65 21.63 -10.40 -4.37
N ALA A 66 20.53 -10.37 -3.62
CA ALA A 66 19.19 -10.18 -4.16
C ALA A 66 19.07 -8.91 -5.05
N ALA A 67 19.73 -7.80 -4.66
CA ALA A 67 19.71 -6.57 -5.45
C ALA A 67 20.39 -6.74 -6.82
N LEU A 68 21.46 -7.54 -6.92
CA LEU A 68 22.09 -7.83 -8.21
C LEU A 68 21.20 -8.69 -9.11
N ARG A 69 20.46 -9.63 -8.54
CA ARG A 69 19.48 -10.43 -9.31
C ARG A 69 18.39 -9.55 -9.89
N VAL A 70 17.87 -8.60 -9.08
CA VAL A 70 16.91 -7.57 -9.53
C VAL A 70 17.48 -6.77 -10.71
N MET A 71 18.70 -6.23 -10.58
CA MET A 71 19.35 -5.48 -11.66
C MET A 71 19.51 -6.31 -12.95
N GLY A 72 19.75 -7.61 -12.82
CA GLY A 72 19.80 -8.53 -13.97
C GLY A 72 18.47 -8.60 -14.72
N VAL A 73 17.35 -8.65 -14.00
CA VAL A 73 16.00 -8.58 -14.59
C VAL A 73 15.74 -7.22 -15.23
N ASP A 74 16.16 -6.13 -14.57
CA ASP A 74 15.99 -4.76 -15.09
C ASP A 74 16.64 -4.56 -16.46
N LEU A 75 17.80 -5.17 -16.72
CA LEU A 75 18.45 -5.09 -18.03
C LEU A 75 17.64 -5.77 -19.13
N GLU A 76 17.07 -6.93 -18.84
CA GLU A 76 16.21 -7.65 -19.79
C GLU A 76 14.90 -6.89 -20.03
N MET A 77 14.29 -6.33 -18.96
CA MET A 77 13.11 -5.48 -19.10
C MET A 77 13.38 -4.27 -19.99
N ALA A 78 14.47 -3.54 -19.74
CA ALA A 78 14.84 -2.37 -20.53
C ALA A 78 14.98 -2.71 -22.02
N ALA A 79 15.61 -3.83 -22.36
CA ALA A 79 15.72 -4.30 -23.75
C ALA A 79 14.34 -4.63 -24.35
N GLY A 80 13.40 -5.14 -23.56
CA GLY A 80 12.05 -5.50 -23.97
C GLY A 80 11.14 -4.32 -24.30
N THR A 81 11.48 -3.08 -23.89
CA THR A 81 10.64 -1.89 -24.09
C THR A 81 10.82 -1.18 -25.45
N ALA A 82 11.56 -1.77 -26.37
CA ALA A 82 11.78 -1.15 -27.67
C ALA A 82 10.46 -0.82 -28.40
N GLY A 83 10.39 0.41 -28.93
CA GLY A 83 9.22 0.91 -29.68
C GLY A 83 8.03 1.31 -28.82
N THR A 84 8.22 1.51 -27.50
CA THR A 84 7.23 2.17 -26.64
C THR A 84 7.28 3.69 -26.82
N ASP A 85 6.19 4.39 -26.45
CA ASP A 85 6.15 5.85 -26.42
C ASP A 85 6.50 6.39 -25.01
N VAL A 86 6.20 5.62 -23.94
CA VAL A 86 6.47 5.95 -22.53
C VAL A 86 6.79 4.68 -21.75
N VAL A 87 7.79 4.73 -20.89
CA VAL A 87 8.01 3.71 -19.86
C VAL A 87 7.58 4.24 -18.50
N HIS A 88 6.85 3.42 -17.73
CA HIS A 88 6.40 3.78 -16.39
C HIS A 88 6.80 2.69 -15.39
N SER A 89 7.70 3.01 -14.47
CA SER A 89 8.23 2.05 -13.51
C SER A 89 7.63 2.22 -12.11
N HIS A 90 7.50 1.10 -11.42
CA HIS A 90 6.92 1.00 -10.08
C HIS A 90 7.90 0.34 -9.13
N THR A 91 8.24 1.02 -8.04
CA THR A 91 9.21 0.64 -7.01
C THR A 91 10.66 0.54 -7.53
N TRP A 92 11.63 0.54 -6.59
CA TRP A 92 13.04 0.41 -6.93
C TRP A 92 13.38 -0.85 -7.74
N TYR A 93 12.55 -1.89 -7.61
CA TYR A 93 12.72 -3.16 -8.33
C TYR A 93 12.63 -3.06 -9.86
N ALA A 94 12.02 -2.00 -10.38
CA ALA A 94 11.90 -1.76 -11.83
C ALA A 94 12.37 -0.36 -12.24
N ASN A 95 12.78 0.47 -11.28
CA ASN A 95 13.18 1.84 -11.55
C ASN A 95 14.44 1.92 -12.42
N LEU A 96 15.40 1.00 -12.23
CA LEU A 96 16.60 0.95 -13.06
C LEU A 96 16.27 0.53 -14.50
N ALA A 97 15.31 -0.38 -14.69
CA ALA A 97 14.83 -0.77 -16.03
C ALA A 97 14.26 0.44 -16.77
N GLY A 98 13.38 1.22 -16.13
CA GLY A 98 12.80 2.44 -16.72
C GLY A 98 13.86 3.50 -17.05
N HIS A 99 14.82 3.74 -16.15
CA HIS A 99 15.93 4.65 -16.41
C HIS A 99 16.81 4.19 -17.57
N THR A 100 17.15 2.90 -17.61
CA THR A 100 17.95 2.32 -18.71
C THR A 100 17.21 2.38 -20.04
N ALA A 101 15.90 2.08 -20.07
CA ALA A 101 15.07 2.20 -21.25
C ALA A 101 15.05 3.64 -21.79
N LYS A 102 14.89 4.64 -20.93
CA LYS A 102 14.99 6.05 -21.29
C LYS A 102 16.29 6.37 -22.01
N LEU A 103 17.43 5.94 -21.45
CA LEU A 103 18.75 6.20 -22.03
C LEU A 103 18.96 5.42 -23.37
N LEU A 104 18.52 4.18 -23.41
CA LEU A 104 18.74 3.29 -24.56
C LEU A 104 17.86 3.65 -25.76
N HIS A 105 16.59 3.98 -25.51
CA HIS A 105 15.59 4.18 -26.56
C HIS A 105 15.17 5.64 -26.74
N GLY A 106 15.63 6.56 -25.88
CA GLY A 106 15.28 7.98 -25.94
C GLY A 106 13.80 8.25 -25.59
N VAL A 107 13.16 7.38 -24.82
CA VAL A 107 11.74 7.49 -24.45
C VAL A 107 11.58 8.14 -23.09
N PRO A 108 10.48 8.88 -22.81
CA PRO A 108 10.17 9.42 -21.50
C PRO A 108 10.04 8.32 -20.45
N HIS A 109 10.55 8.60 -19.25
CA HIS A 109 10.41 7.73 -18.08
C HIS A 109 9.57 8.39 -17.01
N VAL A 110 8.46 7.76 -16.64
CA VAL A 110 7.60 8.11 -15.50
C VAL A 110 7.86 7.13 -14.36
N VAL A 111 7.92 7.63 -13.14
CA VAL A 111 8.09 6.82 -11.92
C VAL A 111 6.92 7.02 -10.99
N THR A 112 6.31 5.95 -10.46
CA THR A 112 5.36 6.07 -9.34
C THR A 112 6.06 5.80 -8.00
N ALA A 113 5.98 6.77 -7.09
CA ALA A 113 6.46 6.69 -5.72
C ALA A 113 5.42 5.98 -4.83
N HIS A 114 5.55 4.67 -4.67
CA HIS A 114 4.74 3.86 -3.75
C HIS A 114 5.30 3.86 -2.32
N SER A 115 6.60 4.00 -2.18
CA SER A 115 7.39 4.16 -0.96
C SER A 115 8.76 4.65 -1.36
N LEU A 116 9.55 5.12 -0.42
CA LEU A 116 10.91 5.60 -0.66
C LEU A 116 11.90 4.82 0.20
N GLU A 117 13.02 4.38 -0.38
CA GLU A 117 14.06 3.64 0.33
C GLU A 117 14.62 4.44 1.53
N PRO A 118 14.90 5.76 1.43
CA PRO A 118 15.36 6.55 2.59
C PRO A 118 14.40 6.60 3.78
N LEU A 119 13.11 6.41 3.56
CA LEU A 119 12.07 6.38 4.61
C LEU A 119 11.77 4.96 5.10
N ARG A 120 12.61 4.00 4.73
CA ARG A 120 12.48 2.59 5.11
C ARG A 120 13.83 2.03 5.59
N PRO A 121 14.49 2.66 6.58
CA PRO A 121 15.84 2.29 7.01
C PRO A 121 15.94 0.85 7.51
N TRP A 122 14.85 0.27 8.02
CA TRP A 122 14.77 -1.15 8.41
C TRP A 122 14.99 -2.13 7.24
N LYS A 123 14.86 -1.67 5.97
CA LYS A 123 15.18 -2.47 4.79
C LYS A 123 16.66 -2.86 4.71
N ALA A 124 17.55 -2.10 5.34
CA ALA A 124 18.95 -2.45 5.44
C ALA A 124 19.17 -3.79 6.17
N GLU A 125 18.33 -4.11 7.15
CA GLU A 125 18.34 -5.39 7.86
C GLU A 125 17.99 -6.57 6.92
N GLN A 126 17.10 -6.34 5.95
CA GLN A 126 16.63 -7.36 5.01
C GLN A 126 17.55 -7.54 3.80
N LEU A 127 18.10 -6.44 3.27
CA LEU A 127 18.87 -6.44 2.03
C LEU A 127 20.39 -6.43 2.27
N GLY A 128 20.84 -6.16 3.50
CA GLY A 128 22.25 -6.01 3.82
C GLY A 128 22.94 -5.00 2.87
N GLY A 129 24.06 -5.39 2.26
CA GLY A 129 24.75 -4.55 1.28
C GLY A 129 23.93 -4.19 0.04
N GLY A 130 22.88 -4.94 -0.26
CA GLY A 130 21.94 -4.65 -1.35
C GLY A 130 21.10 -3.38 -1.13
N TYR A 131 20.96 -2.90 0.12
CA TYR A 131 20.26 -1.65 0.40
C TYR A 131 20.92 -0.42 -0.22
N ALA A 132 22.24 -0.40 -0.29
CA ALA A 132 22.95 0.68 -1.00
C ALA A 132 22.64 0.68 -2.51
N LEU A 133 22.47 -0.52 -3.10
CA LEU A 133 22.10 -0.65 -4.51
C LEU A 133 20.65 -0.25 -4.76
N SER A 134 19.69 -0.71 -3.93
CA SER A 134 18.28 -0.32 -4.07
C SER A 134 18.09 1.18 -3.94
N SER A 135 18.76 1.81 -2.96
CA SER A 135 18.75 3.26 -2.75
C SER A 135 19.39 4.03 -3.91
N TRP A 136 20.44 3.48 -4.51
CA TRP A 136 21.06 4.07 -5.69
C TRP A 136 20.16 3.98 -6.92
N CYS A 137 19.56 2.83 -7.18
CA CYS A 137 18.63 2.61 -8.30
C CYS A 137 17.44 3.57 -8.21
N GLU A 138 16.83 3.67 -7.02
CA GLU A 138 15.68 4.55 -6.79
C GLU A 138 16.07 6.02 -7.01
N ARG A 139 17.12 6.50 -6.34
CA ARG A 139 17.60 7.88 -6.48
C ARG A 139 17.89 8.23 -7.93
N THR A 140 18.64 7.38 -8.64
CA THR A 140 19.03 7.61 -10.04
C THR A 140 17.80 7.76 -10.93
N ALA A 141 16.80 6.89 -10.74
CA ALA A 141 15.58 6.95 -11.51
C ALA A 141 14.75 8.20 -11.19
N PHE A 142 14.57 8.54 -9.92
CA PHE A 142 13.79 9.70 -9.50
C PHE A 142 14.40 11.02 -9.98
N GLU A 143 15.71 11.21 -9.82
CA GLU A 143 16.40 12.43 -10.25
C GLU A 143 16.38 12.60 -11.78
N ALA A 144 16.36 11.50 -12.54
CA ALA A 144 16.39 11.51 -14.00
C ALA A 144 15.00 11.39 -14.66
N ALA A 145 13.93 11.06 -13.92
CA ALA A 145 12.59 10.89 -14.46
C ALA A 145 12.04 12.16 -15.12
N ASP A 146 11.26 12.00 -16.18
CA ASP A 146 10.55 13.12 -16.84
C ASP A 146 9.34 13.56 -16.04
N ALA A 147 8.65 12.61 -15.37
CA ALA A 147 7.65 12.89 -14.35
C ALA A 147 7.70 11.86 -13.22
N ILE A 148 7.28 12.28 -12.04
CA ILE A 148 7.11 11.44 -10.86
C ILE A 148 5.66 11.54 -10.42
N ILE A 149 4.99 10.41 -10.31
CA ILE A 149 3.67 10.28 -9.72
C ILE A 149 3.86 9.98 -8.23
N ALA A 150 3.42 10.89 -7.38
CA ALA A 150 3.33 10.69 -5.94
C ALA A 150 1.90 10.26 -5.60
N VAL A 151 1.75 9.15 -4.86
CA VAL A 151 0.43 8.57 -4.53
C VAL A 151 -0.35 9.38 -3.48
N SER A 152 0.22 10.47 -2.99
CA SER A 152 -0.42 11.43 -2.08
C SER A 152 0.37 12.75 -2.05
N ALA A 153 -0.20 13.82 -1.53
CA ALA A 153 0.54 15.06 -1.26
C ALA A 153 1.59 14.84 -0.15
N GLY A 154 1.31 13.93 0.79
CA GLY A 154 2.31 13.44 1.75
C GLY A 154 3.52 12.85 1.05
N MET A 155 3.31 11.89 0.15
CA MET A 155 4.38 11.28 -0.64
C MET A 155 5.12 12.31 -1.51
N ARG A 156 4.41 13.31 -2.05
CA ARG A 156 5.09 14.40 -2.79
C ARG A 156 6.07 15.17 -1.91
N ARG A 157 5.71 15.47 -0.67
CA ARG A 157 6.63 16.12 0.30
C ARG A 157 7.81 15.21 0.62
N ASP A 158 7.56 13.94 0.81
CA ASP A 158 8.59 12.93 1.10
C ASP A 158 9.59 12.80 -0.05
N VAL A 159 9.12 12.75 -1.31
CA VAL A 159 9.99 12.73 -2.51
C VAL A 159 10.90 13.96 -2.55
N LEU A 160 10.33 15.15 -2.37
CA LEU A 160 11.11 16.41 -2.44
C LEU A 160 12.07 16.57 -1.27
N THR A 161 11.78 15.96 -0.12
CA THR A 161 12.69 15.95 1.03
C THR A 161 13.82 14.93 0.84
N ALA A 162 13.48 13.70 0.39
CA ALA A 162 14.44 12.62 0.21
C ALA A 162 15.39 12.86 -0.98
N TYR A 163 14.87 13.50 -2.03
CA TYR A 163 15.60 13.77 -3.29
C TYR A 163 15.57 15.26 -3.66
N PRO A 164 16.34 16.11 -2.99
CA PRO A 164 16.31 17.57 -3.20
C PRO A 164 16.69 18.03 -4.61
N ALA A 165 17.34 17.16 -5.40
CA ALA A 165 17.70 17.44 -6.81
C ALA A 165 16.48 17.30 -7.75
N VAL A 166 15.38 16.72 -7.30
CA VAL A 166 14.15 16.57 -8.09
C VAL A 166 13.47 17.93 -8.25
N ASN A 167 13.19 18.31 -9.51
CA ASN A 167 12.39 19.51 -9.78
C ASN A 167 10.93 19.30 -9.29
N PRO A 168 10.41 20.15 -8.38
CA PRO A 168 9.04 20.04 -7.86
C PRO A 168 7.95 20.03 -8.94
N ASP A 169 8.19 20.66 -10.10
CA ASP A 169 7.22 20.71 -11.21
C ASP A 169 7.06 19.36 -11.93
N ARG A 170 8.00 18.44 -11.76
CA ARG A 170 7.90 17.08 -12.29
C ARG A 170 7.12 16.14 -11.37
N VAL A 171 6.82 16.54 -10.11
CA VAL A 171 6.12 15.69 -9.14
C VAL A 171 4.64 16.00 -9.16
N ARG A 172 3.85 15.06 -9.69
CA ARG A 172 2.39 15.13 -9.78
C ARG A 172 1.76 14.24 -8.72
N VAL A 173 0.68 14.69 -8.10
CA VAL A 173 -0.09 13.85 -7.19
C VAL A 173 -1.18 13.14 -8.01
N VAL A 174 -1.12 11.81 -8.03
CA VAL A 174 -2.17 10.94 -8.57
C VAL A 174 -2.39 9.83 -7.55
N TYR A 175 -3.55 9.80 -6.94
CA TYR A 175 -3.88 8.85 -5.89
C TYR A 175 -3.94 7.40 -6.40
N ASN A 176 -3.87 6.43 -5.50
CA ASN A 176 -4.28 5.07 -5.82
C ASN A 176 -5.81 4.99 -5.85
N GLY A 177 -6.33 4.14 -6.71
CA GLY A 177 -7.77 3.90 -6.80
C GLY A 177 -8.23 2.75 -5.91
N ILE A 178 -9.55 2.58 -5.87
CA ILE A 178 -10.25 1.42 -5.31
C ILE A 178 -11.29 0.92 -6.30
N ASP A 179 -11.42 -0.40 -6.46
CA ASP A 179 -12.49 -1.02 -7.22
C ASP A 179 -13.74 -1.15 -6.34
N THR A 180 -14.61 -0.15 -6.40
CA THR A 180 -15.82 -0.08 -5.57
C THR A 180 -16.93 -1.05 -6.00
N ALA A 181 -16.79 -1.70 -7.14
CA ALA A 181 -17.66 -2.82 -7.53
C ALA A 181 -17.21 -4.12 -6.85
N GLN A 182 -15.91 -4.34 -6.74
CA GLN A 182 -15.34 -5.48 -6.02
C GLN A 182 -15.42 -5.26 -4.50
N TYR A 183 -14.96 -4.11 -4.00
CA TYR A 183 -15.06 -3.72 -2.60
C TYR A 183 -16.41 -3.06 -2.35
N ALA A 184 -17.43 -3.90 -2.24
CA ALA A 184 -18.79 -3.53 -1.88
C ALA A 184 -19.24 -4.33 -0.66
N PRO A 185 -20.16 -3.81 0.18
CA PRO A 185 -20.62 -4.53 1.35
C PRO A 185 -21.14 -5.94 1.02
N ASP A 186 -20.56 -6.96 1.63
CA ASP A 186 -21.02 -8.36 1.61
C ASP A 186 -21.61 -8.71 2.97
N ARG A 187 -22.93 -8.86 3.05
CA ARG A 187 -23.66 -9.08 4.30
C ARG A 187 -23.83 -10.57 4.66
N ASN A 188 -23.20 -11.49 3.91
CA ASN A 188 -23.12 -12.89 4.32
C ASN A 188 -22.22 -13.03 5.56
N THR A 189 -22.35 -14.14 6.31
CA THR A 189 -21.61 -14.36 7.57
C THR A 189 -20.82 -15.67 7.59
N ASP A 190 -20.82 -16.43 6.51
CA ASP A 190 -20.20 -17.75 6.43
C ASP A 190 -18.67 -17.71 6.70
N VAL A 191 -18.01 -16.65 6.26
CA VAL A 191 -16.58 -16.44 6.56
C VAL A 191 -16.37 -16.11 8.03
N LEU A 192 -17.23 -15.28 8.62
CA LEU A 192 -17.16 -14.93 10.03
C LEU A 192 -17.31 -16.17 10.90
N ASP A 193 -18.35 -16.99 10.61
CA ASP A 193 -18.62 -18.25 11.32
C ASP A 193 -17.42 -19.19 11.26
N ARG A 194 -16.82 -19.35 10.07
CA ARG A 194 -15.62 -20.18 9.87
C ARG A 194 -14.39 -19.67 10.63
N LEU A 195 -14.25 -18.35 10.75
CA LEU A 195 -13.13 -17.72 11.44
C LEU A 195 -13.35 -17.55 12.95
N GLY A 196 -14.56 -17.87 13.46
CA GLY A 196 -14.92 -17.71 14.87
C GLY A 196 -15.12 -16.26 15.28
N ILE A 197 -15.55 -15.40 14.34
CA ILE A 197 -15.92 -14.00 14.57
C ILE A 197 -17.44 -13.97 14.83
N ASP A 198 -17.85 -13.46 15.96
CA ASP A 198 -19.27 -13.33 16.31
C ASP A 198 -19.84 -12.03 15.73
N PRO A 199 -20.74 -12.08 14.72
CA PRO A 199 -21.30 -10.90 14.09
C PRO A 199 -22.23 -10.08 15.03
N ALA A 200 -22.66 -10.64 16.16
CA ALA A 200 -23.47 -9.95 17.14
C ALA A 200 -22.68 -9.10 18.13
N ARG A 201 -21.35 -9.26 18.17
CA ARG A 201 -20.46 -8.50 19.05
C ARG A 201 -19.76 -7.38 18.30
N PRO A 202 -19.60 -6.19 18.89
CA PRO A 202 -18.76 -5.15 18.29
C PRO A 202 -17.34 -5.66 18.04
N SER A 203 -16.73 -5.21 16.95
CA SER A 203 -15.40 -5.66 16.55
C SER A 203 -14.50 -4.51 16.07
N VAL A 204 -13.25 -4.58 16.48
CA VAL A 204 -12.13 -3.79 15.95
C VAL A 204 -11.35 -4.68 14.99
N VAL A 205 -11.26 -4.29 13.73
CA VAL A 205 -10.61 -5.09 12.69
C VAL A 205 -9.32 -4.41 12.23
N TYR A 206 -8.27 -5.19 12.10
CA TYR A 206 -6.99 -4.82 11.48
C TYR A 206 -6.74 -5.72 10.28
N VAL A 207 -6.28 -5.13 9.16
CA VAL A 207 -5.85 -5.86 7.96
C VAL A 207 -4.48 -5.35 7.55
N GLY A 208 -3.50 -6.23 7.48
CA GLY A 208 -2.16 -5.85 7.04
C GLY A 208 -1.08 -6.86 7.37
N ARG A 209 0.12 -6.62 6.84
CA ARG A 209 1.31 -7.42 7.17
C ARG A 209 1.82 -7.04 8.57
N ILE A 210 2.55 -7.95 9.20
CA ILE A 210 3.24 -7.69 10.46
C ILE A 210 4.59 -7.05 10.14
N THR A 211 4.63 -5.72 10.11
CA THR A 211 5.82 -4.92 9.82
C THR A 211 5.91 -3.74 10.78
N LYS A 212 7.11 -3.20 11.02
CA LYS A 212 7.29 -2.02 11.86
C LYS A 212 6.43 -0.84 11.40
N GLN A 213 6.35 -0.62 10.08
CA GLN A 213 5.57 0.49 9.50
C GLN A 213 4.06 0.38 9.76
N LYS A 214 3.52 -0.85 9.86
CA LYS A 214 2.07 -1.08 10.05
C LYS A 214 1.59 -0.91 11.48
N GLY A 215 2.49 -0.77 12.44
CA GLY A 215 2.18 -0.35 13.80
C GLY A 215 1.34 -1.32 14.63
N LEU A 216 1.22 -2.60 14.23
CA LEU A 216 0.41 -3.59 14.93
C LEU A 216 0.74 -3.72 16.43
N PRO A 217 2.01 -3.65 16.90
CA PRO A 217 2.31 -3.64 18.33
C PRO A 217 1.62 -2.51 19.11
N TYR A 218 1.46 -1.32 18.53
CA TYR A 218 0.75 -0.20 19.17
C TYR A 218 -0.75 -0.49 19.30
N LEU A 219 -1.37 -1.08 18.26
CA LEU A 219 -2.76 -1.52 18.34
C LEU A 219 -2.98 -2.56 19.44
N LEU A 220 -2.11 -3.57 19.53
CA LEU A 220 -2.22 -4.63 20.54
C LEU A 220 -2.10 -4.06 21.96
N ARG A 221 -1.22 -3.07 22.18
CA ARG A 221 -1.12 -2.36 23.45
C ARG A 221 -2.37 -1.52 23.74
N ALA A 222 -2.87 -0.77 22.75
CA ALA A 222 -4.09 0.02 22.88
C ALA A 222 -5.35 -0.83 23.12
N ALA A 223 -5.39 -2.03 22.55
CA ALA A 223 -6.51 -2.96 22.71
C ALA A 223 -6.71 -3.49 24.15
N ARG A 224 -5.77 -3.25 25.06
CA ARG A 224 -5.93 -3.51 26.49
C ARG A 224 -7.06 -2.68 27.11
N GLU A 225 -7.31 -1.50 26.54
CA GLU A 225 -8.31 -0.53 27.01
C GLU A 225 -9.67 -0.67 26.30
N LEU A 226 -9.83 -1.63 25.41
CA LEU A 226 -11.12 -1.90 24.73
C LEU A 226 -12.13 -2.52 25.71
N PRO A 227 -13.44 -2.20 25.60
CA PRO A 227 -14.50 -2.85 26.36
C PRO A 227 -14.46 -4.38 26.23
N ALA A 228 -14.88 -5.09 27.28
CA ALA A 228 -14.71 -6.55 27.36
C ALA A 228 -15.55 -7.32 26.32
N ASP A 229 -16.65 -6.74 25.84
CA ASP A 229 -17.55 -7.28 24.83
C ASP A 229 -17.06 -7.06 23.39
N VAL A 230 -16.11 -6.14 23.17
CA VAL A 230 -15.52 -5.86 21.84
C VAL A 230 -14.56 -6.98 21.44
N GLN A 231 -14.68 -7.46 20.22
CA GLN A 231 -13.72 -8.39 19.61
C GLN A 231 -12.56 -7.64 18.95
N LEU A 232 -11.36 -8.21 19.01
CA LEU A 232 -10.22 -7.78 18.22
C LEU A 232 -9.95 -8.82 17.13
N VAL A 233 -10.10 -8.44 15.87
CA VAL A 233 -9.91 -9.32 14.72
C VAL A 233 -8.68 -8.86 13.95
N LEU A 234 -7.69 -9.71 13.86
CA LEU A 234 -6.40 -9.45 13.21
C LEU A 234 -6.28 -10.32 11.96
N LEU A 235 -6.46 -9.73 10.78
CA LEU A 235 -6.10 -10.34 9.50
C LEU A 235 -4.65 -9.95 9.21
N ALA A 236 -3.71 -10.65 9.86
CA ALA A 236 -2.31 -10.29 9.90
C ALA A 236 -1.45 -11.49 9.50
N GLY A 237 -0.87 -11.40 8.30
CA GLY A 237 -0.05 -12.47 7.71
C GLY A 237 1.35 -12.57 8.33
N ALA A 238 2.27 -13.21 7.61
CA ALA A 238 3.64 -13.44 8.07
C ALA A 238 4.38 -12.15 8.45
N PRO A 239 5.21 -12.17 9.51
CA PRO A 239 6.04 -11.04 9.89
C PRO A 239 7.19 -10.82 8.90
N ASP A 240 7.61 -9.56 8.73
CA ASP A 240 8.76 -9.20 7.91
C ASP A 240 10.09 -9.67 8.54
N THR A 241 10.16 -9.70 9.88
CA THR A 241 11.33 -10.20 10.62
C THR A 241 10.89 -11.04 11.83
N PRO A 242 11.75 -11.98 12.32
CA PRO A 242 11.44 -12.78 13.50
C PRO A 242 11.18 -11.95 14.76
N GLU A 243 11.87 -10.82 14.92
CA GLU A 243 11.79 -9.97 16.12
C GLU A 243 10.39 -9.35 16.26
N ILE A 244 9.86 -8.75 15.17
CA ILE A 244 8.50 -8.18 15.21
C ILE A 244 7.43 -9.26 15.30
N GLY A 245 7.71 -10.45 14.73
CA GLY A 245 6.84 -11.62 14.89
C GLY A 245 6.70 -12.02 16.35
N ALA A 246 7.84 -12.17 17.06
CA ALA A 246 7.88 -12.53 18.47
C ALA A 246 7.18 -11.49 19.34
N GLU A 247 7.41 -10.18 19.12
CA GLU A 247 6.74 -9.10 19.85
C GLU A 247 5.20 -9.16 19.67
N VAL A 248 4.72 -9.37 18.44
CA VAL A 248 3.27 -9.46 18.16
C VAL A 248 2.67 -10.71 18.80
N GLU A 249 3.35 -11.85 18.75
CA GLU A 249 2.90 -13.10 19.40
C GLU A 249 2.78 -12.95 20.92
N GLU A 250 3.78 -12.34 21.57
CA GLU A 250 3.77 -12.07 23.01
C GLU A 250 2.59 -11.16 23.40
N LEU A 251 2.41 -10.03 22.72
CA LEU A 251 1.32 -9.09 22.97
C LEU A 251 -0.06 -9.72 22.73
N ALA A 252 -0.21 -10.53 21.70
CA ALA A 252 -1.46 -11.23 21.41
C ALA A 252 -1.75 -12.31 22.47
N ALA A 253 -0.73 -13.04 22.94
CA ALA A 253 -0.87 -14.01 24.01
C ALA A 253 -1.30 -13.35 25.33
N GLU A 254 -0.69 -12.21 25.69
CA GLU A 254 -1.11 -11.42 26.86
C GLU A 254 -2.57 -10.96 26.78
N LEU A 255 -3.01 -10.49 25.61
CA LEU A 255 -4.40 -10.08 25.40
C LEU A 255 -5.37 -11.26 25.55
N ARG A 256 -5.06 -12.41 24.95
CA ARG A 256 -5.88 -13.64 25.07
C ARG A 256 -5.99 -14.14 26.50
N ALA A 257 -4.96 -13.94 27.32
CA ALA A 257 -4.98 -14.30 28.74
C ALA A 257 -5.93 -13.40 29.58
N LYS A 258 -6.21 -12.17 29.11
CA LYS A 258 -6.97 -11.15 29.85
C LYS A 258 -8.37 -10.91 29.32
N ARG A 259 -8.64 -11.25 28.03
CA ARG A 259 -9.93 -11.02 27.37
C ARG A 259 -10.28 -12.10 26.36
N SER A 260 -11.58 -12.33 26.17
CA SER A 260 -12.13 -13.16 25.09
C SER A 260 -12.23 -12.37 23.77
N GLY A 261 -12.40 -13.08 22.66
CA GLY A 261 -12.68 -12.44 21.35
C GLY A 261 -11.44 -11.86 20.69
N VAL A 262 -10.26 -12.42 20.94
CA VAL A 262 -9.05 -12.08 20.16
C VAL A 262 -8.86 -13.14 19.09
N VAL A 263 -9.28 -12.81 17.87
CA VAL A 263 -9.19 -13.65 16.67
C VAL A 263 -7.98 -13.18 15.85
N TRP A 264 -7.06 -14.09 15.56
CA TRP A 264 -5.92 -13.80 14.70
C TRP A 264 -5.84 -14.82 13.57
N VAL A 265 -6.00 -14.34 12.34
CA VAL A 265 -5.87 -15.10 11.10
C VAL A 265 -4.52 -14.78 10.48
N ALA A 266 -3.59 -15.72 10.59
CA ALA A 266 -2.23 -15.57 10.08
C ALA A 266 -2.12 -15.88 8.57
N ALA A 267 -3.10 -16.53 7.98
CA ALA A 267 -3.14 -16.80 6.54
C ALA A 267 -3.59 -15.56 5.77
N MET A 268 -3.04 -15.40 4.56
CA MET A 268 -3.56 -14.39 3.63
C MET A 268 -4.92 -14.87 3.12
N LEU A 269 -5.97 -14.12 3.43
CA LEU A 269 -7.32 -14.42 2.98
C LEU A 269 -7.54 -13.95 1.54
N PRO A 270 -8.37 -14.65 0.76
CA PRO A 270 -8.88 -14.15 -0.51
C PRO A 270 -9.63 -12.81 -0.35
N LYS A 271 -9.59 -11.95 -1.35
CA LYS A 271 -10.19 -10.58 -1.30
C LYS A 271 -11.66 -10.61 -0.86
N HIS A 272 -12.48 -11.53 -1.36
CA HIS A 272 -13.90 -11.64 -1.00
C HIS A 272 -14.12 -11.95 0.48
N GLU A 273 -13.22 -12.72 1.10
CA GLU A 273 -13.29 -13.01 2.53
C GLU A 273 -12.91 -11.79 3.38
N VAL A 274 -11.88 -11.03 2.96
CA VAL A 274 -11.51 -9.77 3.60
C VAL A 274 -12.66 -8.76 3.52
N ILE A 275 -13.33 -8.66 2.37
CA ILE A 275 -14.50 -7.79 2.16
C ILE A 275 -15.62 -8.14 3.15
N GLN A 276 -15.94 -9.43 3.32
CA GLN A 276 -16.95 -9.84 4.27
C GLN A 276 -16.59 -9.48 5.71
N VAL A 277 -15.35 -9.71 6.13
CA VAL A 277 -14.88 -9.31 7.48
C VAL A 277 -14.93 -7.79 7.65
N LEU A 278 -14.48 -7.01 6.66
CA LEU A 278 -14.55 -5.55 6.71
C LEU A 278 -15.99 -5.06 6.80
N THR A 279 -16.92 -5.63 6.01
CA THR A 279 -18.34 -5.25 6.01
C THR A 279 -18.99 -5.40 7.38
N HIS A 280 -18.60 -6.41 8.15
CA HIS A 280 -19.13 -6.68 9.48
C HIS A 280 -18.29 -6.06 10.61
N ALA A 281 -17.19 -5.40 10.29
CA ALA A 281 -16.39 -4.68 11.27
C ALA A 281 -17.15 -3.49 11.85
N THR A 282 -17.18 -3.35 13.17
CA THR A 282 -17.71 -2.14 13.80
C THR A 282 -16.83 -0.95 13.47
N ILE A 283 -15.50 -1.11 13.62
CA ILE A 283 -14.50 -0.15 13.16
C ILE A 283 -13.30 -0.87 12.55
N PHE A 284 -12.71 -0.28 11.54
CA PHE A 284 -11.41 -0.66 11.01
C PHE A 284 -10.31 0.22 11.61
N VAL A 285 -9.18 -0.35 11.98
CA VAL A 285 -8.06 0.41 12.57
C VAL A 285 -6.79 0.28 11.75
N CYS A 286 -6.23 1.44 11.37
CA CYS A 286 -4.95 1.55 10.66
C CYS A 286 -3.92 2.28 11.54
N PRO A 287 -3.16 1.58 12.39
CA PRO A 287 -2.20 2.18 13.31
C PRO A 287 -0.83 2.43 12.69
N SER A 288 -0.77 2.56 11.36
CA SER A 288 0.49 2.70 10.62
C SER A 288 1.29 3.90 11.08
N VAL A 289 2.60 3.73 11.26
CA VAL A 289 3.54 4.83 11.56
C VAL A 289 4.20 5.38 10.29
N TYR A 290 4.08 4.68 9.19
CA TYR A 290 4.45 5.14 7.85
C TYR A 290 3.47 4.57 6.84
N GLU A 291 2.76 5.43 6.13
CA GLU A 291 1.76 5.01 5.15
C GLU A 291 1.73 5.99 3.96
N PRO A 292 2.28 5.62 2.82
CA PRO A 292 2.31 6.49 1.63
C PRO A 292 0.95 7.02 1.20
N MET A 293 -0.08 6.19 1.26
CA MET A 293 -1.47 6.59 0.98
C MET A 293 -2.47 5.90 1.91
N GLY A 294 -2.37 4.58 2.08
CA GLY A 294 -3.29 3.81 2.92
C GLY A 294 -4.47 3.22 2.16
N ILE A 295 -4.21 2.45 1.11
CA ILE A 295 -5.23 1.76 0.29
C ILE A 295 -6.18 0.94 1.17
N VAL A 296 -5.67 0.31 2.23
CA VAL A 296 -6.49 -0.51 3.14
C VAL A 296 -7.61 0.30 3.84
N ASN A 297 -7.40 1.61 4.04
CA ASN A 297 -8.47 2.49 4.53
C ASN A 297 -9.56 2.66 3.47
N LEU A 298 -9.20 2.78 2.19
CA LEU A 298 -10.17 2.82 1.08
C LEU A 298 -10.95 1.51 0.98
N GLU A 299 -10.30 0.37 1.19
CA GLU A 299 -10.94 -0.95 1.20
C GLU A 299 -12.01 -1.03 2.32
N ALA A 300 -11.68 -0.59 3.52
CA ALA A 300 -12.62 -0.52 4.64
C ALA A 300 -13.76 0.47 4.36
N MET A 301 -13.44 1.68 3.89
CA MET A 301 -14.44 2.71 3.54
C MET A 301 -15.37 2.23 2.43
N ALA A 302 -14.85 1.55 1.41
CA ALA A 302 -15.66 0.98 0.33
C ALA A 302 -16.61 -0.12 0.83
N CYS A 303 -16.28 -0.81 1.92
CA CYS A 303 -17.13 -1.79 2.60
C CYS A 303 -18.10 -1.15 3.62
N GLU A 304 -18.26 0.18 3.64
CA GLU A 304 -19.07 0.94 4.61
C GLU A 304 -18.58 0.84 6.07
N THR A 305 -17.30 0.63 6.27
CA THR A 305 -16.71 0.52 7.61
C THR A 305 -16.11 1.85 8.06
N ALA A 306 -16.46 2.31 9.25
CA ALA A 306 -15.87 3.48 9.87
C ALA A 306 -14.40 3.22 10.23
N VAL A 307 -13.54 4.24 10.07
CA VAL A 307 -12.09 4.10 10.19
C VAL A 307 -11.55 4.88 11.38
N VAL A 308 -10.62 4.25 12.13
CA VAL A 308 -9.71 4.94 13.06
C VAL A 308 -8.29 4.76 12.53
N ALA A 309 -7.60 5.83 12.19
CA ALA A 309 -6.30 5.72 11.55
C ALA A 309 -5.31 6.77 12.03
N THR A 310 -4.01 6.47 11.97
CA THR A 310 -2.95 7.42 12.33
C THR A 310 -2.89 8.57 11.32
N ALA A 311 -2.72 9.80 11.80
CA ALA A 311 -2.55 10.99 10.95
C ALA A 311 -1.12 11.06 10.37
N THR A 312 -0.73 10.07 9.55
CA THR A 312 0.60 10.00 8.92
C THR A 312 0.52 9.81 7.41
N GLY A 313 1.54 10.29 6.70
CA GLY A 313 1.69 10.12 5.24
C GLY A 313 0.49 10.64 4.46
N GLY A 314 -0.13 9.76 3.66
CA GLY A 314 -1.31 10.05 2.86
C GLY A 314 -2.65 9.70 3.55
N ILE A 315 -2.65 9.11 4.74
CA ILE A 315 -3.89 8.74 5.44
C ILE A 315 -4.85 9.92 5.61
N PRO A 316 -4.42 11.15 6.00
CA PRO A 316 -5.32 12.30 6.14
C PRO A 316 -5.96 12.77 4.82
N GLU A 317 -5.43 12.32 3.68
CA GLU A 317 -5.99 12.62 2.37
C GLU A 317 -7.10 11.61 1.98
N VAL A 318 -7.04 10.42 2.54
CA VAL A 318 -8.04 9.34 2.37
C VAL A 318 -9.15 9.47 3.40
N VAL A 319 -8.81 9.50 4.69
CA VAL A 319 -9.75 9.56 5.82
C VAL A 319 -9.98 11.03 6.18
N ALA A 320 -11.20 11.52 5.98
CA ALA A 320 -11.61 12.85 6.42
C ALA A 320 -11.96 12.80 7.92
N ASP A 321 -11.15 13.47 8.75
CA ASP A 321 -11.31 13.45 10.21
C ASP A 321 -12.65 14.03 10.64
N GLY A 322 -13.40 13.30 11.45
CA GLY A 322 -14.73 13.68 11.91
C GLY A 322 -15.86 13.53 10.87
N GLU A 323 -15.56 13.02 9.65
CA GLU A 323 -16.55 12.82 8.59
C GLU A 323 -16.63 11.36 8.10
N THR A 324 -15.47 10.73 7.86
CA THR A 324 -15.39 9.33 7.40
C THR A 324 -14.66 8.42 8.38
N GLY A 325 -14.10 8.98 9.44
CA GLY A 325 -13.36 8.30 10.47
C GLY A 325 -12.78 9.27 11.48
N LEU A 326 -11.94 8.76 12.37
CA LEU A 326 -11.17 9.54 13.32
C LEU A 326 -9.68 9.39 13.06
N LEU A 327 -8.96 10.51 13.06
CA LEU A 327 -7.50 10.51 12.96
C LEU A 327 -6.87 10.56 14.34
N VAL A 328 -5.85 9.75 14.53
CA VAL A 328 -5.01 9.69 15.74
C VAL A 328 -3.75 10.52 15.46
N PRO A 329 -3.50 11.60 16.21
CA PRO A 329 -2.30 12.40 16.02
C PRO A 329 -1.05 11.60 16.37
N ILE A 330 0.04 11.86 15.66
CA ILE A 330 1.35 11.25 15.91
C ILE A 330 2.46 12.27 15.71
N GLU A 331 3.34 12.38 16.69
CA GLU A 331 4.60 13.10 16.57
C GLU A 331 5.71 12.07 16.35
N GLN A 332 6.51 12.23 15.29
CA GLN A 332 7.45 11.21 14.83
C GLN A 332 8.90 11.70 14.88
N ALA A 333 9.81 10.76 15.09
CA ALA A 333 11.24 11.03 14.99
C ALA A 333 11.60 11.50 13.55
N GLY A 334 12.50 12.49 13.46
CA GLY A 334 12.93 13.05 12.18
C GLY A 334 13.97 12.19 11.42
N ASP A 335 14.15 10.93 11.81
CA ASP A 335 15.13 9.99 11.26
C ASP A 335 14.58 9.13 10.11
N GLY A 336 13.35 9.38 9.68
CA GLY A 336 12.65 8.62 8.64
C GLY A 336 12.10 7.27 9.09
N SER A 337 12.30 6.87 10.35
CA SER A 337 11.79 5.59 10.88
C SER A 337 10.28 5.55 11.06
N GLY A 338 9.64 6.73 11.16
CA GLY A 338 8.24 6.86 11.54
C GLY A 338 7.96 6.56 13.01
N THR A 339 8.99 6.30 13.83
CA THR A 339 8.84 5.96 15.23
C THR A 339 8.17 7.11 16.00
N PRO A 340 7.10 6.86 16.79
CA PRO A 340 6.52 7.88 17.66
C PRO A 340 7.55 8.42 18.65
N LEU A 341 7.60 9.74 18.87
CA LEU A 341 8.44 10.36 19.88
C LEU A 341 8.00 9.96 21.30
N ASP A 342 6.70 9.80 21.49
CA ASP A 342 6.09 9.29 22.72
C ASP A 342 5.17 8.10 22.39
N PRO A 343 5.71 6.87 22.41
CA PRO A 343 4.94 5.67 22.08
C PRO A 343 3.77 5.40 23.04
N GLU A 344 3.92 5.75 24.33
CA GLU A 344 2.86 5.52 25.32
C GLU A 344 1.69 6.47 25.11
N ARG A 345 1.97 7.74 24.82
CA ARG A 345 0.94 8.71 24.44
C ARG A 345 0.23 8.29 23.16
N PHE A 346 0.96 7.86 22.12
CA PHE A 346 0.37 7.38 20.88
C PHE A 346 -0.56 6.19 21.11
N VAL A 347 -0.17 5.23 21.96
CA VAL A 347 -1.02 4.08 22.34
C VAL A 347 -2.27 4.55 23.09
N ALA A 348 -2.14 5.50 24.01
CA ALA A 348 -3.28 6.06 24.75
C ALA A 348 -4.25 6.82 23.82
N ASP A 349 -3.73 7.65 22.91
CA ASP A 349 -4.54 8.38 21.95
C ASP A 349 -5.26 7.43 20.98
N LEU A 350 -4.61 6.35 20.52
CA LEU A 350 -5.22 5.32 19.70
C LEU A 350 -6.36 4.61 20.45
N ALA A 351 -6.14 4.22 21.71
CA ALA A 351 -7.16 3.63 22.56
C ALA A 351 -8.35 4.57 22.78
N ALA A 352 -8.09 5.85 23.04
CA ALA A 352 -9.11 6.86 23.27
C ALA A 352 -9.99 7.05 22.02
N ARG A 353 -9.39 7.15 20.81
CA ARG A 353 -10.13 7.29 19.55
C ARG A 353 -10.97 6.05 19.19
N MET A 354 -10.44 4.85 19.45
CA MET A 354 -11.23 3.63 19.27
C MET A 354 -12.44 3.62 20.20
N ASN A 355 -12.24 3.90 21.49
CA ASN A 355 -13.32 3.89 22.49
C ASN A 355 -14.33 5.02 22.27
N GLU A 356 -13.88 6.22 21.84
CA GLU A 356 -14.74 7.34 21.47
C GLU A 356 -15.73 6.90 20.35
N LEU A 357 -15.23 6.26 19.31
CA LEU A 357 -16.06 5.86 18.20
C LEU A 357 -16.96 4.66 18.53
N LEU A 358 -16.43 3.67 19.24
CA LEU A 358 -17.21 2.48 19.68
C LEU A 358 -18.40 2.84 20.59
N ALA A 359 -18.34 3.96 21.29
CA ALA A 359 -19.43 4.45 22.15
C ALA A 359 -20.59 5.11 21.39
N ASP A 360 -20.44 5.34 20.07
CA ASP A 360 -21.42 6.09 19.27
C ASP A 360 -21.81 5.32 17.98
N PRO A 361 -22.78 4.40 18.05
CA PRO A 361 -23.23 3.61 16.91
C PRO A 361 -23.78 4.44 15.74
N ASP A 362 -24.44 5.55 16.04
CA ASP A 362 -25.00 6.42 14.99
C ASP A 362 -23.85 7.10 14.20
N ARG A 363 -22.81 7.52 14.87
CA ARG A 363 -21.61 8.09 14.25
C ARG A 363 -20.85 7.05 13.44
N ILE A 364 -20.75 5.82 13.91
CA ILE A 364 -20.16 4.70 13.16
C ILE A 364 -20.89 4.51 11.82
N ALA A 365 -22.21 4.42 11.86
CA ALA A 365 -23.04 4.24 10.65
C ALA A 365 -22.89 5.45 9.69
N ALA A 366 -22.89 6.66 10.22
CA ALA A 366 -22.70 7.87 9.43
C ALA A 366 -21.32 7.92 8.75
N PHE A 367 -20.25 7.57 9.46
CA PHE A 367 -18.89 7.53 8.94
C PHE A 367 -18.71 6.44 7.89
N GLY A 368 -19.27 5.24 8.10
CA GLY A 368 -19.25 4.16 7.12
C GLY A 368 -19.90 4.59 5.80
N ALA A 369 -21.12 5.14 5.86
CA ALA A 369 -21.84 5.62 4.68
C ALA A 369 -21.11 6.78 3.97
N ALA A 370 -20.55 7.73 4.72
CA ALA A 370 -19.75 8.83 4.17
C ALA A 370 -18.43 8.33 3.56
N GLY A 371 -17.78 7.37 4.21
CA GLY A 371 -16.58 6.72 3.73
C GLY A 371 -16.77 6.06 2.38
N ARG A 372 -17.86 5.28 2.21
CA ARG A 372 -18.17 4.67 0.92
C ARG A 372 -18.44 5.69 -0.17
N ARG A 373 -19.24 6.73 0.10
CA ARG A 373 -19.46 7.80 -0.88
C ARG A 373 -18.12 8.43 -1.32
N ARG A 374 -17.26 8.77 -0.37
CA ARG A 374 -15.95 9.35 -0.67
C ARG A 374 -15.07 8.40 -1.50
N ALA A 375 -15.05 7.11 -1.19
CA ALA A 375 -14.31 6.11 -1.97
C ALA A 375 -14.79 6.04 -3.43
N VAL A 376 -16.11 6.05 -3.65
CA VAL A 376 -16.73 6.01 -4.98
C VAL A 376 -16.47 7.30 -5.77
N GLU A 377 -16.62 8.47 -5.14
CA GLU A 377 -16.57 9.76 -5.82
C GLU A 377 -15.16 10.25 -6.13
N HIS A 378 -14.17 9.90 -5.28
CA HIS A 378 -12.82 10.50 -5.37
C HIS A 378 -11.70 9.53 -5.69
N PHE A 379 -11.92 8.20 -5.57
CA PHE A 379 -10.84 7.22 -5.69
C PHE A 379 -11.18 6.10 -6.68
N SER A 380 -11.97 6.36 -7.72
CA SER A 380 -12.25 5.38 -8.77
C SER A 380 -11.03 5.17 -9.66
N TRP A 381 -10.77 3.93 -10.06
CA TRP A 381 -9.66 3.61 -10.95
C TRP A 381 -9.78 4.24 -12.33
N ASP A 382 -11.00 4.48 -12.84
CA ASP A 382 -11.22 5.16 -14.12
C ASP A 382 -10.61 6.58 -14.09
N ALA A 383 -10.93 7.37 -13.04
CA ALA A 383 -10.42 8.73 -12.89
C ALA A 383 -8.88 8.74 -12.68
N ILE A 384 -8.35 7.75 -11.96
CA ILE A 384 -6.90 7.60 -11.73
C ILE A 384 -6.16 7.28 -13.04
N ALA A 385 -6.72 6.41 -13.87
CA ALA A 385 -6.14 6.09 -15.19
C ALA A 385 -6.16 7.31 -16.12
N GLU A 386 -7.23 8.10 -16.14
CA GLU A 386 -7.29 9.34 -16.92
C GLU A 386 -6.22 10.35 -16.48
N GLN A 387 -6.08 10.58 -15.18
CA GLN A 387 -5.02 11.44 -14.65
C GLN A 387 -3.62 10.94 -14.99
N THR A 388 -3.41 9.62 -14.98
CA THR A 388 -2.14 9.01 -15.35
C THR A 388 -1.83 9.22 -16.84
N ILE A 389 -2.82 9.08 -17.73
CA ILE A 389 -2.68 9.41 -19.16
C ILE A 389 -2.32 10.88 -19.38
N GLU A 390 -2.86 11.80 -18.58
CA GLU A 390 -2.48 13.21 -18.65
C GLU A 390 -1.01 13.43 -18.30
N VAL A 391 -0.49 12.70 -17.31
CA VAL A 391 0.95 12.72 -16.98
C VAL A 391 1.76 12.23 -18.18
N TYR A 392 1.38 11.10 -18.80
CA TYR A 392 2.10 10.59 -19.98
C TYR A 392 2.10 11.59 -21.15
N ARG A 393 0.96 12.21 -21.43
CA ARG A 393 0.87 13.25 -22.47
C ARG A 393 1.75 14.45 -22.19
N SER A 394 1.95 14.79 -20.93
CA SER A 394 2.76 15.94 -20.53
C SER A 394 4.27 15.73 -20.76
N VAL A 395 4.72 14.48 -20.91
CA VAL A 395 6.14 14.13 -21.10
C VAL A 395 6.45 13.55 -22.49
N GLY A 396 5.43 13.13 -23.25
CA GLY A 396 5.56 12.52 -24.58
C GLY A 396 5.34 13.49 -25.74
N GLY A 397 5.41 14.81 -25.51
CA GLY A 397 5.19 15.88 -26.51
C GLY A 397 6.41 16.25 -27.31
#